data_492b1db8b4fef042818a4c64f2ffab7c
#
_entry.id   492b1db8b4fef042818a4c64f2ffab7c
#
_cell.length_a   1.000
_cell.length_b   1.000
_cell.length_c   1.000
_cell.angle_alpha   90.00
_cell.angle_beta   90.00
_cell.angle_gamma   90.00
#
_symmetry.space_group_name_H-M   'P 1'
#
loop_
_entity.id
_entity.type
_entity.pdbx_description
1 polymer ?
#
loop_
_entity_poly.entity_id
_entity_poly.type
_entity_poly.pdbx_seq_one_letter_code
_entity_poly.pdbx_strand_id
1 'polypeptide(L)'
;AIFGAYKAHGKRKKRVVISSVEHPAVKNPAQELEDMGCEVIKISPDENGEINARDIFAAVNEDTFLVSCMLVNNENGYILPVEKAFSMIKKKYPQVITHCDCVQGFMKIPVKAKKLNADMISLSGHKIYAPKGIGVLYVKKGVHIPPFMLGGGQEKGFRSGTESVPLICGFGAAVKKLAPNVSANFEKAADIQAYLIEKCNENGDVFVNSRKGGSPYVTSIAVNGLKSEVLL
;
A
#
# COMPACT_ATOMS: atom_id res chain seq x y z
N ALA A 1 -2.04 11.59 -3.17
CA ALA A 1 -1.98 10.69 -4.33
C ALA A 1 -3.33 10.63 -5.06
N ILE A 2 -4.35 10.05 -4.46
CA ILE A 2 -5.65 9.75 -5.09
C ILE A 2 -6.34 11.01 -5.61
N PHE A 3 -6.54 12.02 -4.75
CA PHE A 3 -7.15 13.29 -5.18
C PHE A 3 -6.29 14.09 -6.17
N GLY A 4 -4.96 13.96 -6.09
CA GLY A 4 -4.06 14.55 -7.10
C GLY A 4 -4.26 13.92 -8.48
N ALA A 5 -4.37 12.58 -8.55
CA ALA A 5 -4.68 11.87 -9.78
C ALA A 5 -6.07 12.25 -10.33
N TYR A 6 -7.09 12.34 -9.46
CA TYR A 6 -8.42 12.81 -9.85
C TYR A 6 -8.41 14.24 -10.40
N LYS A 7 -7.77 15.16 -9.71
CA LYS A 7 -7.65 16.56 -10.19
C LYS A 7 -6.96 16.66 -11.55
N ALA A 8 -5.99 15.77 -11.82
CA ALA A 8 -5.28 15.75 -13.10
C ALA A 8 -6.09 15.13 -14.24
N HIS A 9 -6.86 14.07 -13.96
CA HIS A 9 -7.44 13.23 -15.01
C HIS A 9 -8.94 12.97 -14.88
N GLY A 10 -9.53 13.09 -13.68
CA GLY A 10 -10.90 12.73 -13.37
C GLY A 10 -12.00 13.54 -14.08
N LYS A 11 -11.65 14.66 -14.73
CA LYS A 11 -12.58 15.39 -15.61
C LYS A 11 -12.79 14.70 -16.96
N ARG A 12 -11.79 13.94 -17.43
CA ARG A 12 -11.79 13.29 -18.76
C ARG A 12 -12.05 11.80 -18.67
N LYS A 13 -11.63 11.18 -17.61
CA LYS A 13 -11.72 9.74 -17.34
C LYS A 13 -12.38 9.52 -16.00
N LYS A 14 -13.19 8.49 -15.88
CA LYS A 14 -14.06 8.31 -14.71
C LYS A 14 -13.78 7.05 -13.91
N ARG A 15 -12.97 6.12 -14.44
CA ARG A 15 -12.74 4.85 -13.75
C ARG A 15 -11.50 4.86 -12.86
N VAL A 16 -11.68 4.36 -11.64
CA VAL A 16 -10.64 4.05 -10.65
C VAL A 16 -10.71 2.57 -10.32
N VAL A 17 -9.56 1.91 -10.23
CA VAL A 17 -9.48 0.51 -9.79
C VAL A 17 -8.68 0.44 -8.50
N ILE A 18 -9.23 -0.21 -7.49
CA ILE A 18 -8.54 -0.45 -6.20
C ILE A 18 -8.68 -1.92 -5.79
N SER A 19 -7.81 -2.41 -4.90
CA SER A 19 -8.13 -3.66 -4.21
C SER A 19 -9.19 -3.43 -3.13
N SER A 20 -10.06 -4.41 -2.87
CA SER A 20 -11.08 -4.30 -1.81
C SER A 20 -10.46 -4.39 -0.40
N VAL A 21 -9.21 -4.86 -0.33
CA VAL A 21 -8.46 -5.05 0.93
C VAL A 21 -7.57 -3.87 1.30
N GLU A 22 -7.72 -2.72 0.63
CA GLU A 22 -6.98 -1.50 0.93
C GLU A 22 -7.23 -1.00 2.36
N HIS A 23 -6.24 -0.29 2.89
CA HIS A 23 -6.40 0.48 4.12
C HIS A 23 -7.45 1.61 3.94
N PRO A 24 -8.16 2.06 5.00
CA PRO A 24 -9.09 3.19 4.93
C PRO A 24 -8.52 4.45 4.27
N ALA A 25 -7.21 4.69 4.36
CA ALA A 25 -6.52 5.81 3.69
C ALA A 25 -6.62 5.76 2.14
N VAL A 26 -6.96 4.62 1.56
CA VAL A 26 -7.26 4.44 0.13
C VAL A 26 -8.75 4.24 -0.10
N LYS A 27 -9.42 3.41 0.72
CA LYS A 27 -10.86 3.13 0.58
C LYS A 27 -11.73 4.38 0.73
N ASN A 28 -11.47 5.21 1.74
CA ASN A 28 -12.29 6.41 1.98
C ASN A 28 -12.13 7.46 0.86
N PRO A 29 -10.91 7.83 0.41
CA PRO A 29 -10.77 8.66 -0.79
C PRO A 29 -11.39 8.08 -2.05
N ALA A 30 -11.36 6.75 -2.24
CA ALA A 30 -12.00 6.10 -3.37
C ALA A 30 -13.53 6.21 -3.28
N GLN A 31 -14.10 6.07 -2.07
CA GLN A 31 -15.53 6.29 -1.84
C GLN A 31 -15.93 7.73 -2.14
N GLU A 32 -15.15 8.71 -1.72
CA GLU A 32 -15.38 10.12 -2.05
C GLU A 32 -15.38 10.34 -3.58
N LEU A 33 -14.47 9.68 -4.31
CA LEU A 33 -14.48 9.75 -5.77
C LEU A 33 -15.72 9.09 -6.38
N GLU A 34 -16.23 8.02 -5.79
CA GLU A 34 -17.48 7.37 -6.19
C GLU A 34 -18.67 8.33 -6.01
N ASP A 35 -18.74 9.02 -4.86
CA ASP A 35 -19.75 10.02 -4.55
C ASP A 35 -19.65 11.25 -5.50
N MET A 36 -18.44 11.55 -6.00
CA MET A 36 -18.18 12.58 -7.02
C MET A 36 -18.47 12.11 -8.46
N GLY A 37 -19.04 10.90 -8.64
CA GLY A 37 -19.45 10.36 -9.94
C GLY A 37 -18.35 9.62 -10.70
N CYS A 38 -17.31 9.15 -10.04
CA CYS A 38 -16.36 8.19 -10.61
C CYS A 38 -16.89 6.75 -10.47
N GLU A 39 -16.50 5.91 -11.42
CA GLU A 39 -16.71 4.47 -11.36
C GLU A 39 -15.56 3.83 -10.59
N VAL A 40 -15.80 3.35 -9.39
CA VAL A 40 -14.78 2.70 -8.54
C VAL A 40 -14.95 1.18 -8.60
N ILE A 41 -13.99 0.51 -9.23
CA ILE A 41 -13.93 -0.95 -9.31
C ILE A 41 -13.09 -1.47 -8.15
N LYS A 42 -13.70 -2.28 -7.29
CA LYS A 42 -13.06 -2.90 -6.11
C LYS A 42 -12.76 -4.38 -6.43
N ILE A 43 -11.50 -4.74 -6.57
CA ILE A 43 -11.07 -6.13 -6.85
C ILE A 43 -11.03 -6.91 -5.54
N SER A 44 -11.93 -7.85 -5.41
CA SER A 44 -12.01 -8.73 -4.25
C SER A 44 -11.10 -9.95 -4.37
N PRO A 45 -10.61 -10.49 -3.24
CA PRO A 45 -9.98 -11.80 -3.22
C PRO A 45 -10.93 -12.88 -3.74
N ASP A 46 -10.35 -13.91 -4.35
CA ASP A 46 -11.06 -15.12 -4.74
C ASP A 46 -11.43 -16.00 -3.51
N GLU A 47 -12.00 -17.17 -3.73
CA GLU A 47 -12.36 -18.14 -2.69
C GLU A 47 -11.15 -18.60 -1.84
N ASN A 48 -9.95 -18.52 -2.41
CA ASN A 48 -8.71 -18.79 -1.71
C ASN A 48 -8.18 -17.54 -0.98
N GLY A 49 -8.87 -16.39 -1.08
CA GLY A 49 -8.48 -15.08 -0.56
C GLY A 49 -7.31 -14.45 -1.33
N GLU A 50 -7.08 -14.82 -2.59
CA GLU A 50 -6.02 -14.27 -3.44
C GLU A 50 -6.56 -13.22 -4.41
N ILE A 51 -5.79 -12.16 -4.60
CA ILE A 51 -6.02 -11.19 -5.66
C ILE A 51 -5.02 -11.45 -6.77
N ASN A 52 -5.51 -11.82 -7.95
CA ASN A 52 -4.67 -12.10 -9.09
C ASN A 52 -4.32 -10.83 -9.87
N ALA A 53 -3.08 -10.76 -10.37
CA ALA A 53 -2.64 -9.65 -11.22
C ALA A 53 -3.49 -9.50 -12.49
N ARG A 54 -4.04 -10.60 -13.00
CA ARG A 54 -4.92 -10.61 -14.18
C ARG A 54 -6.26 -9.95 -13.89
N ASP A 55 -6.80 -10.13 -12.69
CA ASP A 55 -8.09 -9.55 -12.31
C ASP A 55 -7.97 -8.02 -12.15
N ILE A 56 -6.87 -7.55 -11.53
CA ILE A 56 -6.56 -6.12 -11.48
C ILE A 56 -6.43 -5.55 -12.91
N PHE A 57 -5.71 -6.24 -13.79
CA PHE A 57 -5.51 -5.81 -15.17
C PHE A 57 -6.81 -5.82 -15.99
N ALA A 58 -7.66 -6.84 -15.82
CA ALA A 58 -8.92 -6.98 -16.54
C ALA A 58 -9.93 -5.88 -16.21
N ALA A 59 -9.86 -5.31 -15.00
CA ALA A 59 -10.69 -4.19 -14.59
C ALA A 59 -10.30 -2.84 -15.22
N VAL A 60 -9.11 -2.77 -15.85
CA VAL A 60 -8.58 -1.52 -16.45
C VAL A 60 -9.04 -1.40 -17.90
N ASN A 61 -9.52 -0.22 -18.27
CA ASN A 61 -9.92 0.14 -19.63
C ASN A 61 -9.43 1.55 -20.00
N GLU A 62 -9.84 2.05 -21.17
CA GLU A 62 -9.45 3.36 -21.67
C GLU A 62 -9.97 4.53 -20.81
N ASP A 63 -11.05 4.32 -20.03
CA ASP A 63 -11.61 5.32 -19.13
C ASP A 63 -10.95 5.32 -17.75
N THR A 64 -10.04 4.36 -17.48
CA THR A 64 -9.31 4.28 -16.22
C THR A 64 -8.22 5.35 -16.16
N PHE A 65 -8.19 6.13 -15.06
CA PHE A 65 -7.12 7.09 -14.81
C PHE A 65 -6.19 6.69 -13.65
N LEU A 66 -6.68 5.88 -12.72
CA LEU A 66 -5.93 5.48 -11.53
C LEU A 66 -6.15 3.99 -11.21
N VAL A 67 -5.06 3.30 -10.94
CA VAL A 67 -5.07 1.99 -10.27
C VAL A 67 -4.29 2.14 -8.97
N SER A 68 -4.91 1.85 -7.83
CA SER A 68 -4.27 1.86 -6.52
C SER A 68 -4.33 0.47 -5.90
N CYS A 69 -3.18 -0.08 -5.53
CA CYS A 69 -3.09 -1.40 -4.94
C CYS A 69 -1.99 -1.42 -3.87
N MET A 70 -2.35 -1.83 -2.65
CA MET A 70 -1.37 -1.95 -1.58
C MET A 70 -0.39 -3.10 -1.85
N LEU A 71 0.85 -2.94 -1.39
CA LEU A 71 1.88 -3.98 -1.56
C LEU A 71 1.73 -5.11 -0.55
N VAL A 72 1.49 -4.75 0.71
CA VAL A 72 1.35 -5.70 1.83
C VAL A 72 0.10 -5.33 2.61
N ASN A 73 -0.77 -6.30 2.80
CA ASN A 73 -1.98 -6.11 3.58
C ASN A 73 -1.64 -5.96 5.07
N ASN A 74 -2.26 -4.96 5.71
CA ASN A 74 -2.00 -4.61 7.10
C ASN A 74 -2.66 -5.54 8.12
N GLU A 75 -3.59 -6.40 7.71
CA GLU A 75 -4.36 -7.27 8.59
C GLU A 75 -3.79 -8.70 8.63
N ASN A 76 -3.44 -9.25 7.47
CA ASN A 76 -2.99 -10.65 7.38
C ASN A 76 -1.59 -10.84 6.76
N GLY A 77 -0.93 -9.75 6.35
CA GLY A 77 0.42 -9.78 5.78
C GLY A 77 0.49 -10.26 4.32
N TYR A 78 -0.66 -10.48 3.65
CA TYR A 78 -0.66 -10.91 2.25
C TYR A 78 0.10 -9.91 1.35
N ILE A 79 1.01 -10.43 0.53
CA ILE A 79 1.76 -9.62 -0.46
C ILE A 79 1.01 -9.67 -1.78
N LEU A 80 0.44 -8.55 -2.19
CA LEU A 80 -0.34 -8.46 -3.42
C LEU A 80 0.58 -8.43 -4.65
N PRO A 81 0.11 -8.93 -5.81
CA PRO A 81 0.92 -9.10 -7.02
C PRO A 81 1.08 -7.78 -7.82
N VAL A 82 1.43 -6.69 -7.10
CA VAL A 82 1.48 -5.32 -7.62
C VAL A 82 2.43 -5.18 -8.81
N GLU A 83 3.66 -5.73 -8.68
CA GLU A 83 4.67 -5.67 -9.74
C GLU A 83 4.15 -6.22 -11.06
N LYS A 84 3.53 -7.40 -11.02
CA LYS A 84 2.98 -8.07 -12.21
C LYS A 84 1.77 -7.32 -12.77
N ALA A 85 0.84 -6.88 -11.91
CA ALA A 85 -0.34 -6.13 -12.32
C ALA A 85 0.05 -4.80 -12.99
N PHE A 86 0.90 -4.01 -12.34
CA PHE A 86 1.32 -2.71 -12.86
C PHE A 86 2.16 -2.84 -14.13
N SER A 87 3.00 -3.89 -14.25
CA SER A 87 3.72 -4.16 -15.49
C SER A 87 2.78 -4.41 -16.67
N MET A 88 1.73 -5.22 -16.48
CA MET A 88 0.71 -5.48 -17.50
C MET A 88 -0.05 -4.20 -17.87
N ILE A 89 -0.44 -3.40 -16.86
CA ILE A 89 -1.16 -2.13 -17.06
C ILE A 89 -0.28 -1.15 -17.83
N LYS A 90 0.96 -0.93 -17.42
CA LYS A 90 1.85 0.04 -18.08
C LYS A 90 2.19 -0.35 -19.52
N LYS A 91 2.21 -1.63 -19.84
CA LYS A 91 2.43 -2.12 -21.20
C LYS A 91 1.25 -1.77 -22.13
N LYS A 92 0.00 -1.91 -21.66
CA LYS A 92 -1.21 -1.69 -22.51
C LYS A 92 -1.77 -0.29 -22.33
N TYR A 93 -1.74 0.26 -21.12
CA TYR A 93 -2.34 1.54 -20.74
C TYR A 93 -1.30 2.45 -20.07
N PRO A 94 -0.24 2.91 -20.78
CA PRO A 94 0.88 3.66 -20.20
C PRO A 94 0.45 4.96 -19.51
N GLN A 95 -0.69 5.54 -19.91
CA GLN A 95 -1.26 6.78 -19.39
C GLN A 95 -1.96 6.61 -18.04
N VAL A 96 -2.35 5.38 -17.67
CA VAL A 96 -2.99 5.10 -16.37
C VAL A 96 -1.99 5.32 -15.24
N ILE A 97 -2.33 6.14 -14.27
CA ILE A 97 -1.51 6.33 -13.07
C ILE A 97 -1.59 5.08 -12.19
N THR A 98 -0.43 4.56 -11.80
CA THR A 98 -0.32 3.45 -10.86
C THR A 98 0.17 3.96 -9.51
N HIS A 99 -0.61 3.73 -8.46
CA HIS A 99 -0.30 4.07 -7.08
C HIS A 99 -0.17 2.80 -6.23
N CYS A 100 0.87 2.74 -5.42
CA CYS A 100 1.07 1.65 -4.48
C CYS A 100 1.15 2.18 -3.04
N ASP A 101 0.27 1.72 -2.17
CA ASP A 101 0.46 1.87 -0.73
C ASP A 101 1.51 0.86 -0.26
N CYS A 102 2.71 1.36 0.04
CA CYS A 102 3.82 0.57 0.55
C CYS A 102 4.05 0.74 2.07
N VAL A 103 3.09 1.26 2.80
CA VAL A 103 3.22 1.54 4.24
C VAL A 103 3.63 0.30 5.02
N GLN A 104 3.09 -0.86 4.72
CA GLN A 104 3.46 -2.12 5.38
C GLN A 104 4.64 -2.84 4.71
N GLY A 105 5.03 -2.47 3.49
CA GLY A 105 6.13 -3.10 2.77
C GLY A 105 7.47 -2.38 2.90
N PHE A 106 7.47 -1.06 3.03
CA PHE A 106 8.68 -0.24 3.04
C PHE A 106 9.60 -0.58 4.24
N MET A 107 10.89 -0.78 3.98
CA MET A 107 11.91 -1.20 4.95
C MET A 107 11.65 -2.56 5.64
N LYS A 108 10.64 -3.30 5.19
CA LYS A 108 10.31 -4.65 5.67
C LYS A 108 10.55 -5.70 4.59
N ILE A 109 10.21 -5.38 3.35
CA ILE A 109 10.52 -6.19 2.17
C ILE A 109 11.21 -5.30 1.12
N PRO A 110 11.92 -5.88 0.12
CA PRO A 110 12.53 -5.08 -0.93
C PRO A 110 11.51 -4.29 -1.74
N VAL A 111 11.51 -2.95 -1.62
CA VAL A 111 10.63 -2.04 -2.36
C VAL A 111 11.48 -1.19 -3.31
N LYS A 112 11.25 -1.33 -4.62
CA LYS A 112 11.89 -0.50 -5.65
C LYS A 112 10.81 0.02 -6.60
N ALA A 113 10.57 1.34 -6.62
CA ALA A 113 9.53 1.98 -7.44
C ALA A 113 9.62 1.57 -8.92
N LYS A 114 10.83 1.50 -9.47
CA LYS A 114 11.06 1.07 -10.86
C LYS A 114 10.63 -0.37 -11.10
N LYS A 115 10.88 -1.28 -10.16
CA LYS A 115 10.49 -2.69 -10.26
C LYS A 115 8.98 -2.86 -10.14
N LEU A 116 8.34 -2.11 -9.24
CA LEU A 116 6.89 -2.09 -9.08
C LEU A 116 6.15 -1.46 -10.27
N ASN A 117 6.82 -0.75 -11.18
CA ASN A 117 6.18 0.06 -12.21
C ASN A 117 5.17 1.07 -11.61
N ALA A 118 5.43 1.55 -10.40
CA ALA A 118 4.57 2.51 -9.71
C ALA A 118 4.92 3.94 -10.11
N ASP A 119 3.91 4.72 -10.44
CA ASP A 119 4.06 6.16 -10.68
C ASP A 119 4.04 6.95 -9.37
N MET A 120 3.32 6.42 -8.38
CA MET A 120 3.26 7.00 -7.03
C MET A 120 3.37 5.89 -5.98
N ILE A 121 4.04 6.20 -4.86
CA ILE A 121 4.14 5.30 -3.71
C ILE A 121 3.91 6.09 -2.43
N SER A 122 2.99 5.63 -1.60
CA SER A 122 2.74 6.17 -0.27
C SER A 122 3.50 5.40 0.80
N LEU A 123 4.16 6.12 1.72
CA LEU A 123 4.93 5.60 2.83
C LEU A 123 4.54 6.30 4.13
N SER A 124 4.70 5.62 5.27
CA SER A 124 4.45 6.20 6.59
C SER A 124 5.60 5.93 7.55
N GLY A 125 6.03 6.99 8.26
CA GLY A 125 7.20 6.93 9.14
C GLY A 125 7.00 6.03 10.35
N HIS A 126 5.83 6.07 10.99
CA HIS A 126 5.58 5.29 12.20
C HIS A 126 5.60 3.76 12.00
N LYS A 127 5.55 3.28 10.77
CA LYS A 127 5.67 1.84 10.44
C LYS A 127 7.11 1.38 10.29
N ILE A 128 8.07 2.31 10.32
CA ILE A 128 9.52 2.05 10.24
C ILE A 128 10.29 2.68 11.42
N TYR A 129 9.62 2.81 12.57
CA TYR A 129 10.21 3.37 13.79
C TYR A 129 10.65 4.84 13.70
N ALA A 130 10.20 5.57 12.69
CA ALA A 130 10.34 7.01 12.61
C ALA A 130 9.27 7.71 13.48
N PRO A 131 9.42 9.00 13.79
CA PRO A 131 8.40 9.76 14.53
C PRO A 131 7.02 9.66 13.88
N LYS A 132 5.96 9.72 14.68
CA LYS A 132 4.59 9.87 14.19
C LYS A 132 4.42 11.24 13.54
N GLY A 133 3.49 11.37 12.60
CA GLY A 133 3.17 12.63 11.92
C GLY A 133 3.96 12.89 10.64
N ILE A 134 4.83 11.96 10.20
CA ILE A 134 5.56 12.05 8.94
C ILE A 134 5.19 10.91 7.99
N GLY A 135 4.98 11.26 6.73
CA GLY A 135 4.82 10.33 5.61
C GLY A 135 5.52 10.85 4.37
N VAL A 136 5.67 10.01 3.36
CA VAL A 136 6.31 10.36 2.10
C VAL A 136 5.42 9.90 0.94
N LEU A 137 5.23 10.77 -0.03
CA LEU A 137 4.70 10.42 -1.34
C LEU A 137 5.83 10.47 -2.36
N TYR A 138 6.24 9.33 -2.88
CA TYR A 138 7.06 9.27 -4.08
C TYR A 138 6.20 9.55 -5.31
N VAL A 139 6.66 10.44 -6.16
CA VAL A 139 6.04 10.73 -7.47
C VAL A 139 7.12 10.57 -8.54
N LYS A 140 6.89 9.70 -9.49
CA LYS A 140 7.80 9.43 -10.60
C LYS A 140 7.97 10.69 -11.46
N LYS A 141 9.20 10.95 -11.90
CA LYS A 141 9.48 12.07 -12.82
C LYS A 141 8.60 11.98 -14.07
N GLY A 142 7.96 13.09 -14.41
CA GLY A 142 7.03 13.19 -15.55
C GLY A 142 5.57 12.87 -15.20
N VAL A 143 5.27 12.40 -14.00
CA VAL A 143 3.89 12.29 -13.50
C VAL A 143 3.47 13.64 -12.92
N HIS A 144 2.43 14.23 -13.50
CA HIS A 144 1.91 15.51 -13.07
C HIS A 144 0.61 15.32 -12.30
N ILE A 145 0.64 15.66 -11.03
CA ILE A 145 -0.54 15.74 -10.16
C ILE A 145 -0.58 17.15 -9.55
N PRO A 146 -1.70 17.86 -9.62
CA PRO A 146 -1.82 19.15 -8.95
C PRO A 146 -1.84 18.97 -7.42
N PRO A 147 -1.38 19.97 -6.67
CA PRO A 147 -1.36 19.89 -5.21
C PRO A 147 -2.77 19.77 -4.64
N PHE A 148 -2.90 18.98 -3.57
CA PHE A 148 -4.15 18.89 -2.80
C PHE A 148 -4.26 20.06 -1.80
N MET A 149 -3.17 20.37 -1.09
CA MET A 149 -3.09 21.51 -0.17
C MET A 149 -2.42 22.70 -0.86
N LEU A 150 -3.17 23.78 -0.98
CA LEU A 150 -2.71 25.03 -1.59
C LEU A 150 -2.10 25.96 -0.54
N GLY A 151 -1.16 26.82 -0.95
CA GLY A 151 -0.49 27.81 -0.10
C GLY A 151 0.86 28.22 -0.68
N GLY A 152 1.92 28.18 0.12
CA GLY A 152 3.29 28.51 -0.31
C GLY A 152 3.93 27.44 -1.21
N GLY A 153 5.18 27.68 -1.60
CA GLY A 153 5.92 26.84 -2.55
C GLY A 153 6.66 25.63 -1.96
N GLN A 154 6.36 25.26 -0.70
CA GLN A 154 7.03 24.13 -0.04
C GLN A 154 6.83 22.83 -0.81
N GLU A 155 7.75 21.88 -0.63
CA GLU A 155 7.79 20.62 -1.38
C GLU A 155 7.67 20.86 -2.90
N LYS A 156 8.33 21.88 -3.42
CA LYS A 156 8.26 22.30 -4.85
C LYS A 156 6.84 22.56 -5.33
N GLY A 157 5.98 23.09 -4.45
CA GLY A 157 4.58 23.37 -4.71
C GLY A 157 3.64 22.17 -4.66
N PHE A 158 4.13 20.97 -4.36
CA PHE A 158 3.27 19.78 -4.24
C PHE A 158 2.48 19.73 -2.92
N ARG A 159 3.04 20.27 -1.85
CA ARG A 159 2.40 20.27 -0.54
C ARG A 159 2.84 21.49 0.25
N SER A 160 1.95 22.45 0.36
CA SER A 160 2.19 23.68 1.10
C SER A 160 2.22 23.48 2.60
N GLY A 161 2.96 24.33 3.30
CA GLY A 161 3.18 24.32 4.75
C GLY A 161 4.66 24.10 5.07
N THR A 162 5.15 24.80 6.09
CA THR A 162 6.55 24.72 6.52
C THR A 162 6.96 23.28 6.78
N GLU A 163 8.08 22.88 6.20
CA GLU A 163 8.60 21.53 6.33
C GLU A 163 9.00 21.25 7.77
N SER A 164 8.52 20.13 8.34
CA SER A 164 8.89 19.68 9.66
C SER A 164 10.27 19.01 9.62
N VAL A 165 11.33 19.81 9.63
CA VAL A 165 12.73 19.34 9.55
C VAL A 165 13.04 18.25 10.59
N PRO A 166 12.63 18.37 11.89
CA PRO A 166 12.87 17.31 12.86
C PRO A 166 12.26 15.95 12.47
N LEU A 167 11.02 15.96 11.95
CA LEU A 167 10.35 14.72 11.52
C LEU A 167 11.00 14.15 10.26
N ILE A 168 11.41 15.00 9.33
CA ILE A 168 12.12 14.60 8.10
C ILE A 168 13.45 13.95 8.47
N CYS A 169 14.22 14.56 9.36
CA CYS A 169 15.48 14.00 9.85
C CYS A 169 15.26 12.66 10.58
N GLY A 170 14.23 12.56 11.41
CA GLY A 170 13.86 11.30 12.09
C GLY A 170 13.48 10.20 11.10
N PHE A 171 12.72 10.53 10.03
CA PHE A 171 12.42 9.58 8.97
C PHE A 171 13.70 9.12 8.25
N GLY A 172 14.58 10.07 7.88
CA GLY A 172 15.85 9.76 7.23
C GLY A 172 16.76 8.88 8.09
N ALA A 173 16.84 9.15 9.41
CA ALA A 173 17.59 8.32 10.35
C ALA A 173 17.07 6.89 10.44
N ALA A 174 15.75 6.70 10.50
CA ALA A 174 15.12 5.39 10.49
C ALA A 174 15.44 4.61 9.21
N VAL A 175 15.31 5.25 8.04
CA VAL A 175 15.66 4.65 6.75
C VAL A 175 17.14 4.25 6.72
N LYS A 176 18.04 5.14 7.11
CA LYS A 176 19.49 4.88 7.14
C LYS A 176 19.84 3.68 8.02
N LYS A 177 19.15 3.52 9.16
CA LYS A 177 19.36 2.40 10.09
C LYS A 177 18.83 1.08 9.55
N LEU A 178 17.66 1.09 8.90
CA LEU A 178 16.98 -0.13 8.46
C LEU A 178 17.47 -0.63 7.11
N ALA A 179 17.77 0.26 6.17
CA ALA A 179 18.06 -0.11 4.79
C ALA A 179 19.16 -1.19 4.61
N PRO A 180 20.30 -1.17 5.37
CA PRO A 180 21.32 -2.21 5.26
C PRO A 180 20.86 -3.59 5.73
N ASN A 181 19.81 -3.64 6.58
CA ASN A 181 19.44 -4.84 7.32
C ASN A 181 18.06 -5.40 6.88
N VAL A 182 17.47 -4.93 5.79
CA VAL A 182 16.11 -5.34 5.37
C VAL A 182 16.02 -6.86 5.21
N SER A 183 16.99 -7.50 4.55
CA SER A 183 16.97 -8.96 4.36
C SER A 183 17.16 -9.72 5.67
N ALA A 184 18.15 -9.35 6.47
CA ALA A 184 18.41 -10.01 7.75
C ALA A 184 17.23 -9.85 8.74
N ASN A 185 16.63 -8.66 8.77
CA ASN A 185 15.44 -8.42 9.58
C ASN A 185 14.23 -9.22 9.08
N PHE A 186 14.10 -9.39 7.77
CA PHE A 186 13.04 -10.23 7.17
C PHE A 186 13.20 -11.70 7.57
N GLU A 187 14.41 -12.26 7.46
CA GLU A 187 14.72 -13.63 7.85
C GLU A 187 14.42 -13.86 9.34
N LYS A 188 14.91 -12.97 10.20
CA LYS A 188 14.62 -13.03 11.63
C LYS A 188 13.12 -12.98 11.95
N ALA A 189 12.37 -12.10 11.26
CA ALA A 189 10.92 -12.02 11.43
C ALA A 189 10.22 -13.29 10.93
N ALA A 190 10.72 -13.90 9.85
CA ALA A 190 10.19 -15.16 9.31
C ALA A 190 10.41 -16.33 10.28
N ASP A 191 11.56 -16.41 10.92
CA ASP A 191 11.84 -17.44 11.94
C ASP A 191 10.91 -17.28 13.15
N ILE A 192 10.71 -16.03 13.62
CA ILE A 192 9.79 -15.76 14.73
C ILE A 192 8.34 -16.10 14.33
N GLN A 193 7.92 -15.75 13.12
CA GLN A 193 6.59 -16.07 12.62
C GLN A 193 6.40 -17.59 12.51
N ALA A 194 7.40 -18.31 11.99
CA ALA A 194 7.35 -19.77 11.86
C ALA A 194 7.17 -20.44 13.23
N TYR A 195 7.94 -20.01 14.25
CA TYR A 195 7.80 -20.48 15.60
C TYR A 195 6.41 -20.17 16.21
N LEU A 196 5.91 -18.95 16.01
CA LEU A 196 4.56 -18.57 16.45
C LEU A 196 3.49 -19.48 15.82
N ILE A 197 3.56 -19.70 14.50
CA ILE A 197 2.61 -20.54 13.76
C ILE A 197 2.68 -21.99 14.26
N GLU A 198 3.88 -22.52 14.50
CA GLU A 198 4.07 -23.85 15.09
C GLU A 198 3.33 -23.95 16.42
N LYS A 199 3.54 -22.99 17.34
CA LYS A 199 2.88 -22.97 18.63
C LYS A 199 1.36 -22.77 18.54
N CYS A 200 0.88 -21.98 17.60
CA CYS A 200 -0.56 -21.88 17.33
C CYS A 200 -1.17 -23.21 16.88
N ASN A 201 -0.48 -23.95 16.03
CA ASN A 201 -0.96 -25.23 15.49
C ASN A 201 -0.97 -26.37 16.54
N GLU A 202 -0.22 -26.26 17.64
CA GLU A 202 -0.28 -27.17 18.79
C GLU A 202 -1.62 -27.05 19.56
N ASN A 203 -2.35 -25.93 19.35
CA ASN A 203 -3.62 -25.66 20.03
C ASN A 203 -4.77 -25.68 19.01
N GLY A 204 -5.69 -26.62 19.16
CA GLY A 204 -6.81 -26.86 18.25
C GLY A 204 -7.84 -25.70 18.18
N ASP A 205 -7.80 -24.76 19.12
CA ASP A 205 -8.69 -23.60 19.14
C ASP A 205 -8.09 -22.36 18.47
N VAL A 206 -6.84 -22.42 18.01
CA VAL A 206 -6.13 -21.30 17.37
C VAL A 206 -5.99 -21.53 15.86
N PHE A 207 -6.46 -20.56 15.09
CA PHE A 207 -6.39 -20.58 13.62
C PHE A 207 -5.47 -19.47 13.12
N VAL A 208 -4.57 -19.80 12.21
CA VAL A 208 -3.68 -18.84 11.55
C VAL A 208 -4.29 -18.42 10.22
N ASN A 209 -4.69 -17.14 10.12
CA ASN A 209 -5.26 -16.55 8.89
C ASN A 209 -4.19 -16.02 7.94
N SER A 210 -2.96 -15.78 8.43
CA SER A 210 -1.84 -15.37 7.59
C SER A 210 -1.38 -16.51 6.70
N ARG A 211 -1.06 -16.17 5.44
CA ARG A 211 -0.66 -17.17 4.44
C ARG A 211 0.83 -17.39 4.42
N LYS A 212 1.23 -18.59 4.05
CA LYS A 212 2.61 -18.91 3.71
C LYS A 212 3.09 -18.01 2.54
N GLY A 213 4.27 -17.41 2.69
CA GLY A 213 4.85 -16.50 1.70
C GLY A 213 4.36 -15.05 1.79
N GLY A 214 3.53 -14.72 2.78
CA GLY A 214 3.21 -13.35 3.15
C GLY A 214 4.34 -12.63 3.87
N SER A 215 4.10 -11.39 4.26
CA SER A 215 5.04 -10.61 5.07
C SER A 215 5.10 -11.15 6.50
N PRO A 216 6.26 -11.54 7.01
CA PRO A 216 6.39 -12.11 8.35
C PRO A 216 6.21 -11.07 9.47
N TYR A 217 6.07 -9.80 9.12
CA TYR A 217 5.82 -8.73 10.08
C TYR A 217 4.35 -8.59 10.50
N VAL A 218 3.45 -9.36 9.87
CA VAL A 218 2.02 -9.37 10.18
C VAL A 218 1.56 -10.81 10.26
N THR A 219 1.10 -11.22 11.43
CA THR A 219 0.48 -12.53 11.63
C THR A 219 -0.93 -12.34 12.17
N SER A 220 -1.91 -12.80 11.42
CA SER A 220 -3.31 -12.78 11.82
C SER A 220 -3.69 -14.13 12.38
N ILE A 221 -4.19 -14.14 13.60
CA ILE A 221 -4.68 -15.34 14.28
C ILE A 221 -6.13 -15.11 14.72
N ALA A 222 -6.89 -16.18 14.76
CA ALA A 222 -8.22 -16.22 15.38
C ALA A 222 -8.25 -17.31 16.44
N VAL A 223 -8.99 -17.08 17.52
CA VAL A 223 -9.19 -18.07 18.58
C VAL A 223 -10.67 -18.41 18.66
N ASN A 224 -10.99 -19.69 18.63
CA ASN A 224 -12.37 -20.16 18.64
C ASN A 224 -13.09 -19.69 19.92
N GLY A 225 -14.29 -19.15 19.74
CA GLY A 225 -15.13 -18.67 20.85
C GLY A 225 -14.68 -17.37 21.52
N LEU A 226 -13.58 -16.73 21.08
CA LEU A 226 -13.10 -15.47 21.63
C LEU A 226 -13.24 -14.32 20.61
N LYS A 227 -13.72 -13.18 21.08
CA LYS A 227 -13.67 -11.92 20.30
C LYS A 227 -12.27 -11.32 20.38
N SER A 228 -11.84 -10.65 19.30
CA SER A 228 -10.51 -10.01 19.20
C SER A 228 -10.26 -8.99 20.31
N GLU A 229 -11.30 -8.25 20.74
CA GLU A 229 -11.19 -7.27 21.84
C GLU A 229 -10.90 -7.91 23.21
N VAL A 230 -11.12 -9.21 23.35
CA VAL A 230 -10.83 -9.96 24.59
C VAL A 230 -9.41 -10.51 24.58
N LEU A 231 -8.81 -10.70 23.39
CA LEU A 231 -7.45 -11.18 23.21
C LEU A 231 -6.39 -10.07 23.32
N LEU A 232 -6.78 -8.81 23.17
CA LEU A 232 -5.92 -7.62 23.23
C LEU A 232 -5.97 -6.97 24.61
#